data_b56ca994841a2609db3d2b2ad07a8fdd
#
_entry.id   b56ca994841a2609db3d2b2ad07a8fdd
#
_cell.length_a   1.000
_cell.length_b   1.000
_cell.length_c   1.000
_cell.angle_alpha   90.00
_cell.angle_beta   90.00
_cell.angle_gamma   90.00
#
_symmetry.space_group_name_H-M   'P 1'
#
loop_
_entity.id
_entity.type
_entity.pdbx_description
1 polymer ?
#
loop_
_entity_poly.entity_id
_entity_poly.type
_entity_poly.pdbx_seq_one_letter_code
_entity_poly.pdbx_strand_id
1 'polypeptide(L)'
;MQTEKVVDHIVNWLKNYATNAKVNGFVIGISGGIDSAVASTLCAKTGLQVLCIEMPIHQAASHVSRGQEHIAQLKARFPNVSDIKVDLTPVFEEFKTEVSLEGKQTTVDMALANTRARLRMTTLYYHAGLLGLLVAGTGNKVEDFGVGFYTKYGDGGVDLSPIADLLKSEVYNIGRFLKVPESIMNLSLIHISEPTRLRR
;
A
#
# COMPACT_ATOMS: atom_id res chain seq x y z
N MET A 1 21.45 5.03 9.01
CA MET A 1 21.21 4.10 7.89
C MET A 1 21.91 4.62 6.63
N GLN A 2 22.51 3.74 5.84
CA GLN A 2 23.07 4.09 4.53
C GLN A 2 21.95 4.00 3.48
N THR A 3 21.13 5.05 3.40
CA THR A 3 19.83 5.06 2.69
C THR A 3 19.95 4.63 1.22
N GLU A 4 20.93 5.12 0.49
CA GLU A 4 21.16 4.77 -0.92
C GLU A 4 21.40 3.26 -1.08
N LYS A 5 22.29 2.69 -0.27
CA LYS A 5 22.59 1.24 -0.34
C LYS A 5 21.38 0.37 0.01
N VAL A 6 20.55 0.83 0.96
CA VAL A 6 19.31 0.11 1.31
C VAL A 6 18.32 0.18 0.15
N VAL A 7 18.15 1.35 -0.47
CA VAL A 7 17.30 1.50 -1.67
C VAL A 7 17.78 0.58 -2.79
N ASP A 8 19.08 0.60 -3.10
CA ASP A 8 19.65 -0.23 -4.18
C ASP A 8 19.51 -1.72 -3.87
N HIS A 9 19.69 -2.12 -2.62
CA HIS A 9 19.49 -3.50 -2.18
C HIS A 9 18.03 -3.96 -2.41
N ILE A 10 17.05 -3.17 -1.96
CA ILE A 10 15.63 -3.50 -2.11
C ILE A 10 15.24 -3.54 -3.59
N VAL A 11 15.67 -2.57 -4.40
CA VAL A 11 15.38 -2.52 -5.83
C VAL A 11 15.96 -3.74 -6.56
N ASN A 12 17.21 -4.11 -6.26
CA ASN A 12 17.84 -5.29 -6.84
C ASN A 12 17.15 -6.59 -6.40
N TRP A 13 16.78 -6.69 -5.12
CA TRP A 13 16.03 -7.82 -4.60
C TRP A 13 14.68 -7.98 -5.30
N LEU A 14 13.88 -6.91 -5.43
CA LEU A 14 12.62 -6.88 -6.15
C LEU A 14 12.78 -7.38 -7.60
N LYS A 15 13.77 -6.81 -8.31
CA LYS A 15 14.03 -7.16 -9.70
C LYS A 15 14.39 -8.65 -9.86
N ASN A 16 15.28 -9.15 -9.01
CA ASN A 16 15.69 -10.56 -9.03
C ASN A 16 14.52 -11.48 -8.68
N TYR A 17 13.69 -11.10 -7.70
CA TYR A 17 12.52 -11.88 -7.31
C TYR A 17 11.53 -12.03 -8.47
N ALA A 18 11.15 -10.92 -9.12
CA ALA A 18 10.24 -10.94 -10.26
C ALA A 18 10.81 -11.72 -11.45
N THR A 19 12.11 -11.56 -11.74
CA THR A 19 12.79 -12.30 -12.81
C THR A 19 12.78 -13.82 -12.54
N ASN A 20 13.10 -14.23 -11.32
CA ASN A 20 13.10 -15.64 -10.93
C ASN A 20 11.69 -16.25 -10.94
N ALA A 21 10.69 -15.47 -10.57
CA ALA A 21 9.27 -15.85 -10.64
C ALA A 21 8.71 -15.84 -12.07
N LYS A 22 9.47 -15.33 -13.05
CA LYS A 22 9.07 -15.20 -14.47
C LYS A 22 7.80 -14.38 -14.65
N VAL A 23 7.68 -13.28 -13.91
CA VAL A 23 6.56 -12.34 -13.98
C VAL A 23 6.99 -11.00 -14.57
N ASN A 24 6.01 -10.20 -15.03
CA ASN A 24 6.26 -8.96 -15.74
C ASN A 24 6.61 -7.78 -14.82
N GLY A 25 6.31 -7.87 -13.52
CA GLY A 25 6.54 -6.78 -12.56
C GLY A 25 5.58 -6.84 -11.37
N PHE A 26 5.02 -5.69 -10.99
CA PHE A 26 4.31 -5.51 -9.72
C PHE A 26 2.97 -4.79 -9.88
N VAL A 27 2.01 -5.16 -9.04
CA VAL A 27 0.80 -4.38 -8.77
C VAL A 27 0.81 -3.93 -7.33
N ILE A 28 0.40 -2.68 -7.06
CA ILE A 28 0.44 -2.10 -5.73
C ILE A 28 -0.74 -1.16 -5.48
N GLY A 29 -1.33 -1.25 -4.28
CA GLY A 29 -2.37 -0.33 -3.84
C GLY A 29 -1.79 1.00 -3.36
N ILE A 30 -2.35 2.11 -3.82
CA ILE A 30 -1.95 3.46 -3.41
C ILE A 30 -2.98 4.04 -2.45
N SER A 31 -2.57 4.23 -1.20
CA SER A 31 -3.42 4.77 -0.12
C SER A 31 -3.30 6.29 0.07
N GLY A 32 -2.28 6.92 -0.52
CA GLY A 32 -1.89 8.30 -0.24
C GLY A 32 -1.08 8.45 1.06
N GLY A 33 -0.62 7.34 1.66
CA GLY A 33 0.30 7.29 2.80
C GLY A 33 1.74 7.03 2.38
N ILE A 34 2.68 7.30 3.32
CA ILE A 34 4.13 7.22 3.06
C ILE A 34 4.58 5.81 2.67
N ASP A 35 4.00 4.76 3.28
CA ASP A 35 4.42 3.37 3.03
C ASP A 35 4.11 2.96 1.59
N SER A 36 2.88 3.23 1.12
CA SER A 36 2.50 2.94 -0.27
C SER A 36 3.32 3.78 -1.27
N ALA A 37 3.66 5.02 -0.92
CA ALA A 37 4.46 5.90 -1.76
C ALA A 37 5.92 5.42 -1.87
N VAL A 38 6.52 4.99 -0.77
CA VAL A 38 7.89 4.44 -0.77
C VAL A 38 7.93 3.10 -1.51
N ALA A 39 7.03 2.16 -1.18
CA ALA A 39 7.00 0.84 -1.80
C ALA A 39 6.78 0.93 -3.31
N SER A 40 5.84 1.75 -3.79
CA SER A 40 5.58 1.93 -5.22
C SER A 40 6.77 2.58 -5.96
N THR A 41 7.46 3.53 -5.32
CA THR A 41 8.66 4.14 -5.91
C THR A 41 9.81 3.13 -6.02
N LEU A 42 9.99 2.27 -5.02
CA LEU A 42 10.97 1.18 -5.07
C LEU A 42 10.66 0.19 -6.21
N CYS A 43 9.39 -0.22 -6.35
CA CYS A 43 8.94 -1.04 -7.47
C CYS A 43 9.21 -0.35 -8.82
N ALA A 44 8.89 0.94 -8.96
CA ALA A 44 9.11 1.70 -10.19
C ALA A 44 10.59 1.78 -10.59
N LYS A 45 11.50 1.91 -9.62
CA LYS A 45 12.96 1.94 -9.85
C LYS A 45 13.54 0.62 -10.39
N THR A 46 12.83 -0.48 -10.32
CA THR A 46 13.26 -1.77 -10.91
C THR A 46 13.31 -1.72 -12.45
N GLY A 47 12.55 -0.81 -13.06
CA GLY A 47 12.33 -0.74 -14.51
C GLY A 47 11.35 -1.78 -15.06
N LEU A 48 10.82 -2.68 -14.21
CA LEU A 48 9.78 -3.64 -14.57
C LEU A 48 8.39 -2.96 -14.54
N GLN A 49 7.39 -3.57 -15.16
CA GLN A 49 6.03 -3.04 -15.17
C GLN A 49 5.51 -2.81 -13.76
N VAL A 50 4.89 -1.67 -13.51
CA VAL A 50 4.21 -1.36 -12.24
C VAL A 50 2.82 -0.84 -12.53
N LEU A 51 1.82 -1.51 -11.95
CA LEU A 51 0.44 -1.05 -11.95
C LEU A 51 0.09 -0.50 -10.56
N CYS A 52 -0.13 0.81 -10.47
CA CYS A 52 -0.65 1.47 -9.27
C CYS A 52 -2.18 1.45 -9.27
N ILE A 53 -2.81 0.98 -8.21
CA ILE A 53 -4.28 0.93 -8.12
C ILE A 53 -4.76 1.79 -6.94
N GLU A 54 -5.61 2.77 -7.24
CA GLU A 54 -6.42 3.47 -6.24
C GLU A 54 -7.73 2.72 -6.02
N MET A 55 -8.02 2.38 -4.76
CA MET A 55 -9.20 1.58 -4.39
C MET A 55 -9.99 2.26 -3.26
N PRO A 56 -10.65 3.41 -3.55
CA PRO A 56 -11.43 4.10 -2.53
C PRO A 56 -12.63 3.26 -2.06
N ILE A 57 -12.90 3.30 -0.74
CA ILE A 57 -14.13 2.85 -0.09
C ILE A 57 -14.45 3.91 0.96
N HIS A 58 -15.35 4.84 0.66
CA HIS A 58 -15.71 5.97 1.52
C HIS A 58 -14.50 6.79 2.01
N GLN A 59 -13.46 6.91 1.20
CA GLN A 59 -12.27 7.68 1.59
C GLN A 59 -12.50 9.18 1.43
N ALA A 60 -11.91 9.96 2.36
CA ALA A 60 -11.90 11.41 2.26
C ALA A 60 -11.18 11.88 0.99
N ALA A 61 -11.70 12.94 0.33
CA ALA A 61 -11.13 13.48 -0.90
C ALA A 61 -9.65 13.85 -0.79
N SER A 62 -9.19 14.27 0.39
CA SER A 62 -7.78 14.59 0.65
C SER A 62 -6.83 13.39 0.55
N HIS A 63 -7.27 12.19 0.92
CA HIS A 63 -6.47 10.97 0.77
C HIS A 63 -6.34 10.57 -0.71
N VAL A 64 -7.46 10.69 -1.44
CA VAL A 64 -7.49 10.42 -2.88
C VAL A 64 -6.58 11.40 -3.62
N SER A 65 -6.62 12.71 -3.31
CA SER A 65 -5.79 13.71 -4.01
C SER A 65 -4.29 13.48 -3.81
N ARG A 66 -3.85 13.06 -2.61
CA ARG A 66 -2.43 12.74 -2.36
C ARG A 66 -1.97 11.49 -3.12
N GLY A 67 -2.83 10.46 -3.19
CA GLY A 67 -2.55 9.27 -4.00
C GLY A 67 -2.37 9.63 -5.47
N GLN A 68 -3.25 10.46 -6.01
CA GLN A 68 -3.19 10.93 -7.39
C GLN A 68 -1.96 11.79 -7.67
N GLU A 69 -1.59 12.70 -6.76
CA GLU A 69 -0.37 13.50 -6.88
C GLU A 69 0.87 12.59 -6.95
N HIS A 70 0.95 11.59 -6.08
CA HIS A 70 2.05 10.63 -6.07
C HIS A 70 2.12 9.82 -7.35
N ILE A 71 1.00 9.28 -7.84
CA ILE A 71 0.93 8.51 -9.08
C ILE A 71 1.37 9.39 -10.27
N ALA A 72 0.88 10.63 -10.34
CA ALA A 72 1.29 11.56 -11.38
C ALA A 72 2.81 11.81 -11.37
N GLN A 73 3.40 11.99 -10.19
CA GLN A 73 4.85 12.14 -10.03
C GLN A 73 5.62 10.87 -10.45
N LEU A 74 5.11 9.69 -10.10
CA LEU A 74 5.72 8.42 -10.53
C LEU A 74 5.71 8.27 -12.05
N LYS A 75 4.57 8.50 -12.70
CA LYS A 75 4.44 8.40 -14.16
C LYS A 75 5.32 9.40 -14.91
N ALA A 76 5.50 10.61 -14.36
CA ALA A 76 6.40 11.61 -14.94
C ALA A 76 7.89 11.19 -14.86
N ARG A 77 8.26 10.36 -13.87
CA ARG A 77 9.64 9.93 -13.61
C ARG A 77 9.96 8.56 -14.17
N PHE A 78 8.97 7.69 -14.30
CA PHE A 78 9.15 6.28 -14.62
C PHE A 78 8.16 5.83 -15.71
N PRO A 79 8.63 5.59 -16.96
CA PRO A 79 7.76 5.20 -18.07
C PRO A 79 7.14 3.80 -17.93
N ASN A 80 7.65 3.00 -17.01
CA ASN A 80 7.15 1.65 -16.69
C ASN A 80 5.97 1.65 -15.70
N VAL A 81 5.50 2.82 -15.26
CA VAL A 81 4.37 2.96 -14.32
C VAL A 81 3.09 3.28 -15.06
N SER A 82 2.06 2.52 -14.78
CA SER A 82 0.67 2.76 -15.17
C SER A 82 -0.24 2.83 -13.94
N ASP A 83 -1.46 3.34 -14.11
CA ASP A 83 -2.42 3.42 -13.02
C ASP A 83 -3.84 3.15 -13.49
N ILE A 84 -4.65 2.71 -12.54
CA ILE A 84 -6.10 2.61 -12.65
C ILE A 84 -6.75 3.01 -11.32
N LYS A 85 -8.02 3.42 -11.40
CA LYS A 85 -8.86 3.64 -10.23
C LYS A 85 -10.04 2.67 -10.25
N VAL A 86 -10.22 1.94 -9.15
CA VAL A 86 -11.33 1.02 -8.95
C VAL A 86 -12.09 1.47 -7.70
N ASP A 87 -13.24 2.11 -7.87
CA ASP A 87 -14.10 2.46 -6.73
C ASP A 87 -14.79 1.20 -6.22
N LEU A 88 -14.40 0.76 -5.02
CA LEU A 88 -14.96 -0.41 -4.36
C LEU A 88 -16.14 -0.08 -3.43
N THR A 89 -16.55 1.19 -3.36
CA THR A 89 -17.68 1.61 -2.53
C THR A 89 -18.96 0.85 -2.88
N PRO A 90 -19.38 0.70 -4.16
CA PRO A 90 -20.61 -0.03 -4.50
C PRO A 90 -20.57 -1.49 -4.05
N VAL A 91 -19.45 -2.18 -4.29
CA VAL A 91 -19.27 -3.58 -3.89
C VAL A 91 -19.30 -3.75 -2.37
N PHE A 92 -18.69 -2.81 -1.63
CA PHE A 92 -18.69 -2.82 -0.18
C PHE A 92 -20.09 -2.57 0.40
N GLU A 93 -20.85 -1.64 -0.17
CA GLU A 93 -22.23 -1.37 0.27
C GLU A 93 -23.14 -2.56 -0.02
N GLU A 94 -23.04 -3.15 -1.20
CA GLU A 94 -23.80 -4.36 -1.53
C GLU A 94 -23.48 -5.49 -0.56
N PHE A 95 -22.18 -5.74 -0.27
CA PHE A 95 -21.78 -6.73 0.74
C PHE A 95 -22.43 -6.48 2.11
N LYS A 96 -22.56 -5.23 2.54
CA LYS A 96 -23.21 -4.88 3.80
C LYS A 96 -24.71 -5.20 3.84
N THR A 97 -25.38 -5.16 2.69
CA THR A 97 -26.81 -5.52 2.62
C THR A 97 -27.04 -7.02 2.76
N GLU A 98 -26.07 -7.83 2.36
CA GLU A 98 -26.17 -9.30 2.36
C GLU A 98 -25.72 -9.95 3.69
N VAL A 99 -24.94 -9.24 4.51
CA VAL A 99 -24.44 -9.79 5.77
C VAL A 99 -25.20 -9.25 6.98
N SER A 100 -25.39 -10.10 8.01
CA SER A 100 -25.94 -9.62 9.28
C SER A 100 -24.97 -8.65 9.96
N LEU A 101 -25.47 -7.50 10.39
CA LEU A 101 -24.73 -6.49 11.17
C LEU A 101 -25.09 -6.56 12.66
N GLU A 102 -25.57 -7.70 13.15
CA GLU A 102 -25.88 -7.92 14.55
C GLU A 102 -24.62 -8.07 15.39
N GLY A 103 -24.60 -7.43 16.56
CA GLY A 103 -23.49 -7.51 17.49
C GLY A 103 -23.13 -6.16 18.11
N LYS A 104 -22.06 -6.17 18.92
CA LYS A 104 -21.51 -4.92 19.47
C LYS A 104 -20.95 -4.06 18.34
N GLN A 105 -21.26 -2.77 18.33
CA GLN A 105 -20.85 -1.82 17.27
C GLN A 105 -19.35 -1.89 16.98
N THR A 106 -18.50 -1.95 18.01
CA THR A 106 -17.02 -2.04 17.84
C THR A 106 -16.58 -3.30 17.10
N THR A 107 -17.30 -4.43 17.29
CA THR A 107 -17.01 -5.70 16.60
C THR A 107 -17.46 -5.61 15.15
N VAL A 108 -18.62 -5.04 14.89
CA VAL A 108 -19.13 -4.80 13.52
C VAL A 108 -18.19 -3.87 12.76
N ASP A 109 -17.76 -2.76 13.36
CA ASP A 109 -16.85 -1.80 12.73
C ASP A 109 -15.51 -2.44 12.36
N MET A 110 -14.96 -3.29 13.23
CA MET A 110 -13.72 -4.02 12.97
C MET A 110 -13.91 -5.06 11.85
N ALA A 111 -15.02 -5.81 11.85
CA ALA A 111 -15.32 -6.76 10.79
C ALA A 111 -15.43 -6.06 9.42
N LEU A 112 -16.12 -4.92 9.36
CA LEU A 112 -16.24 -4.11 8.16
C LEU A 112 -14.90 -3.49 7.72
N ALA A 113 -14.04 -3.08 8.68
CA ALA A 113 -12.70 -2.60 8.37
C ALA A 113 -11.86 -3.70 7.71
N ASN A 114 -11.88 -4.91 8.27
CA ASN A 114 -11.20 -6.07 7.70
C ASN A 114 -11.77 -6.47 6.33
N THR A 115 -13.10 -6.33 6.13
CA THR A 115 -13.74 -6.58 4.82
C THR A 115 -13.22 -5.61 3.77
N ARG A 116 -13.10 -4.31 4.09
CA ARG A 116 -12.51 -3.32 3.17
C ARG A 116 -11.08 -3.70 2.75
N ALA A 117 -10.25 -4.15 3.70
CA ALA A 117 -8.89 -4.59 3.40
C ALA A 117 -8.88 -5.82 2.47
N ARG A 118 -9.78 -6.79 2.69
CA ARG A 118 -9.89 -8.00 1.85
C ARG A 118 -10.42 -7.72 0.45
N LEU A 119 -11.37 -6.81 0.29
CA LEU A 119 -11.83 -6.39 -1.04
C LEU A 119 -10.70 -5.75 -1.87
N ARG A 120 -9.86 -4.93 -1.23
CA ARG A 120 -8.67 -4.38 -1.88
C ARG A 120 -7.68 -5.47 -2.27
N MET A 121 -7.40 -6.42 -1.38
CA MET A 121 -6.51 -7.55 -1.68
C MET A 121 -7.04 -8.35 -2.87
N THR A 122 -8.33 -8.70 -2.89
CA THR A 122 -8.95 -9.43 -4.01
C THR A 122 -8.79 -8.67 -5.33
N THR A 123 -8.97 -7.35 -5.31
CA THR A 123 -8.80 -6.51 -6.51
C THR A 123 -7.35 -6.49 -6.99
N LEU A 124 -6.38 -6.41 -6.08
CA LEU A 124 -4.96 -6.48 -6.43
C LEU A 124 -4.61 -7.82 -7.09
N TYR A 125 -5.04 -8.94 -6.50
CA TYR A 125 -4.78 -10.27 -7.05
C TYR A 125 -5.50 -10.53 -8.36
N TYR A 126 -6.69 -9.95 -8.57
CA TYR A 126 -7.36 -10.01 -9.88
C TYR A 126 -6.48 -9.41 -10.99
N HIS A 127 -5.94 -8.20 -10.76
CA HIS A 127 -5.07 -7.54 -11.73
C HIS A 127 -3.69 -8.20 -11.83
N ALA A 128 -3.17 -8.73 -10.72
CA ALA A 128 -1.93 -9.52 -10.71
C ALA A 128 -2.04 -10.72 -11.64
N GLY A 129 -3.11 -11.51 -11.51
CA GLY A 129 -3.37 -12.67 -12.36
C GLY A 129 -3.60 -12.31 -13.82
N LEU A 130 -4.33 -11.21 -14.08
CA LEU A 130 -4.62 -10.76 -15.44
C LEU A 130 -3.35 -10.33 -16.21
N LEU A 131 -2.39 -9.72 -15.55
CA LEU A 131 -1.22 -9.10 -16.17
C LEU A 131 0.10 -9.84 -15.93
N GLY A 132 0.08 -10.92 -15.14
CA GLY A 132 1.29 -11.65 -14.76
C GLY A 132 2.20 -10.82 -13.86
N LEU A 133 1.62 -10.19 -12.82
CA LEU A 133 2.32 -9.33 -11.85
C LEU A 133 2.31 -9.96 -10.46
N LEU A 134 3.20 -9.49 -9.58
CA LEU A 134 3.19 -9.80 -8.15
C LEU A 134 2.53 -8.68 -7.36
N VAL A 135 1.78 -9.04 -6.33
CA VAL A 135 1.21 -8.07 -5.38
C VAL A 135 2.29 -7.61 -4.41
N ALA A 136 2.68 -6.33 -4.50
CA ALA A 136 3.62 -5.71 -3.58
C ALA A 136 2.88 -5.11 -2.38
N GLY A 137 3.25 -5.57 -1.18
CA GLY A 137 2.74 -5.07 0.08
C GLY A 137 3.35 -3.74 0.50
N THR A 138 2.68 -3.07 1.42
CA THR A 138 3.07 -1.76 1.94
C THR A 138 3.28 -1.77 3.46
N GLY A 139 3.25 -2.94 4.10
CA GLY A 139 3.48 -3.10 5.52
C GLY A 139 4.94 -2.82 5.90
N ASN A 140 5.15 -2.17 7.04
CA ASN A 140 6.47 -1.90 7.61
C ASN A 140 6.67 -2.68 8.91
N LYS A 141 7.92 -2.75 9.37
CA LYS A 141 8.31 -3.56 10.53
C LYS A 141 7.51 -3.25 11.79
N VAL A 142 7.16 -1.98 12.03
CA VAL A 142 6.45 -1.58 13.25
C VAL A 142 5.00 -2.01 13.20
N GLU A 143 4.33 -1.81 12.06
CA GLU A 143 2.91 -2.13 11.89
C GLU A 143 2.69 -3.64 11.87
N ASP A 144 3.44 -4.38 11.04
CA ASP A 144 3.21 -5.80 10.83
C ASP A 144 3.78 -6.67 11.98
N PHE A 145 5.03 -6.44 12.36
CA PHE A 145 5.73 -7.31 13.32
C PHE A 145 5.79 -6.73 14.74
N GLY A 146 5.73 -5.40 14.88
CA GLY A 146 5.75 -4.75 16.18
C GLY A 146 4.39 -4.74 16.86
N VAL A 147 3.37 -4.23 16.17
CA VAL A 147 2.01 -4.06 16.71
C VAL A 147 1.06 -5.17 16.24
N GLY A 148 1.35 -5.82 15.11
CA GLY A 148 0.45 -6.80 14.49
C GLY A 148 -0.79 -6.14 13.89
N PHE A 149 -0.68 -4.91 13.44
CA PHE A 149 -1.79 -4.13 12.89
C PHE A 149 -1.93 -4.37 11.40
N TYR A 150 -2.42 -5.53 11.03
CA TYR A 150 -2.76 -5.89 9.65
C TYR A 150 -3.98 -6.82 9.63
N THR A 151 -4.66 -6.87 8.50
CA THR A 151 -5.76 -7.80 8.25
C THR A 151 -5.24 -9.05 7.56
N LYS A 152 -5.39 -10.21 8.23
CA LYS A 152 -5.09 -11.51 7.61
C LYS A 152 -5.93 -11.69 6.34
N TYR A 153 -5.27 -12.00 5.22
CA TYR A 153 -5.88 -12.08 3.88
C TYR A 153 -6.50 -10.76 3.39
N GLY A 154 -6.00 -9.62 3.91
CA GLY A 154 -6.29 -8.28 3.45
C GLY A 154 -4.99 -7.57 3.05
N ASP A 155 -4.63 -6.52 3.76
CA ASP A 155 -3.34 -5.81 3.58
C ASP A 155 -2.11 -6.67 3.90
N GLY A 156 -2.26 -7.70 4.77
CA GLY A 156 -1.24 -8.74 4.98
C GLY A 156 -1.24 -9.86 3.92
N GLY A 157 -2.17 -9.86 2.98
CA GLY A 157 -2.26 -10.84 1.87
C GLY A 157 -1.51 -10.33 0.65
N VAL A 158 -0.19 -10.55 0.58
CA VAL A 158 0.68 -10.04 -0.49
C VAL A 158 1.72 -11.10 -0.88
N ASP A 159 2.31 -10.98 -2.08
CA ASP A 159 3.36 -11.89 -2.53
C ASP A 159 4.74 -11.53 -1.97
N LEU A 160 4.97 -10.24 -1.74
CA LEU A 160 6.23 -9.72 -1.19
C LEU A 160 6.02 -8.38 -0.47
N SER A 161 6.90 -8.07 0.48
CA SER A 161 6.80 -6.87 1.31
C SER A 161 8.12 -6.08 1.28
N PRO A 162 8.28 -5.12 0.36
CA PRO A 162 9.56 -4.45 0.10
C PRO A 162 10.13 -3.65 1.28
N ILE A 163 9.27 -3.23 2.21
CA ILE A 163 9.61 -2.38 3.35
C ILE A 163 9.35 -3.04 4.72
N ALA A 164 9.08 -4.36 4.74
CA ALA A 164 8.74 -5.08 5.96
C ALA A 164 9.83 -5.04 7.05
N ASP A 165 11.10 -4.96 6.67
CA ASP A 165 12.24 -4.88 7.60
C ASP A 165 12.56 -3.46 8.07
N LEU A 166 11.88 -2.45 7.52
CA LEU A 166 12.16 -1.05 7.81
C LEU A 166 11.32 -0.52 8.97
N LEU A 167 11.97 0.18 9.89
CA LEU A 167 11.29 0.98 10.90
C LEU A 167 10.58 2.18 10.23
N LYS A 168 9.52 2.70 10.85
CA LYS A 168 8.78 3.87 10.32
C LYS A 168 9.68 5.07 10.05
N SER A 169 10.64 5.35 10.93
CA SER A 169 11.63 6.41 10.74
C SER A 169 12.55 6.17 9.53
N GLU A 170 12.86 4.91 9.24
CA GLU A 170 13.66 4.52 8.07
C GLU A 170 12.87 4.66 6.77
N VAL A 171 11.57 4.31 6.79
CA VAL A 171 10.65 4.55 5.67
C VAL A 171 10.60 6.05 5.34
N TYR A 172 10.55 6.94 6.36
CA TYR A 172 10.62 8.39 6.15
C TYR A 172 11.94 8.84 5.53
N ASN A 173 13.06 8.29 6.00
CA ASN A 173 14.38 8.63 5.45
C ASN A 173 14.49 8.21 3.97
N ILE A 174 13.98 7.04 3.63
CA ILE A 174 13.89 6.56 2.25
C ILE A 174 12.92 7.44 1.44
N GLY A 175 11.77 7.81 1.99
CA GLY A 175 10.82 8.70 1.33
C GLY A 175 11.42 10.04 0.92
N ARG A 176 12.22 10.67 1.81
CA ARG A 176 12.97 11.90 1.50
C ARG A 176 13.99 11.67 0.37
N PHE A 177 14.77 10.59 0.46
CA PHE A 177 15.77 10.24 -0.55
C PHE A 177 15.13 9.98 -1.92
N LEU A 178 13.97 9.31 -1.94
CA LEU A 178 13.19 9.01 -3.15
C LEU A 178 12.39 10.20 -3.67
N LYS A 179 12.39 11.34 -2.95
CA LYS A 179 11.63 12.55 -3.31
C LYS A 179 10.13 12.29 -3.39
N VAL A 180 9.58 11.56 -2.42
CA VAL A 180 8.14 11.41 -2.25
C VAL A 180 7.51 12.79 -2.02
N PRO A 181 6.29 13.09 -2.56
CA PRO A 181 5.64 14.38 -2.41
C PRO A 181 5.55 14.86 -0.96
N GLU A 182 5.79 16.15 -0.74
CA GLU A 182 5.73 16.76 0.59
C GLU A 182 4.34 16.65 1.24
N SER A 183 3.28 16.68 0.44
CA SER A 183 1.91 16.46 0.88
C SER A 183 1.71 15.11 1.60
N ILE A 184 2.51 14.10 1.24
CA ILE A 184 2.56 12.78 1.89
C ILE A 184 3.53 12.81 3.06
N MET A 185 4.71 13.40 2.90
CA MET A 185 5.74 13.44 3.94
C MET A 185 5.29 14.18 5.21
N ASN A 186 4.51 15.24 5.06
CA ASN A 186 4.09 16.10 6.16
C ASN A 186 2.90 15.54 6.98
N LEU A 187 2.16 14.57 6.45
CA LEU A 187 1.03 13.95 7.16
C LEU A 187 1.41 13.25 8.46
N SER A 188 2.58 12.70 8.53
CA SER A 188 3.01 11.88 9.65
C SER A 188 3.52 12.69 10.85
N LEU A 189 3.92 13.93 10.65
CA LEU A 189 4.30 14.78 11.78
C LEU A 189 3.11 15.09 12.69
N ILE A 190 1.88 15.03 12.16
CA ILE A 190 0.65 15.27 12.92
C ILE A 190 0.19 13.97 13.63
N HIS A 191 0.41 12.78 13.04
CA HIS A 191 -0.02 11.50 13.62
C HIS A 191 0.96 10.87 14.61
N ILE A 192 2.24 11.24 14.59
CA ILE A 192 3.21 10.80 15.61
C ILE A 192 2.92 11.46 16.97
N SER A 193 2.22 12.59 17.01
CA SER A 193 1.88 13.31 18.24
C SER A 193 0.56 12.87 18.88
N GLU A 194 -0.28 12.07 18.22
CA GLU A 194 -1.46 11.48 18.82
C GLU A 194 -1.20 9.99 19.12
N PRO A 195 -0.98 9.62 20.41
CA PRO A 195 -0.96 8.21 20.76
C PRO A 195 -2.35 7.65 20.48
N THR A 196 -2.44 6.74 19.51
CA THR A 196 -3.64 5.94 19.29
C THR A 196 -3.97 5.28 20.63
N ARG A 197 -5.00 5.78 21.32
CA ARG A 197 -5.49 5.15 22.54
C ARG A 197 -6.04 3.79 22.15
N LEU A 198 -5.21 2.76 22.27
CA LEU A 198 -5.67 1.38 22.39
C LEU A 198 -6.56 1.33 23.64
N ARG A 199 -7.87 1.51 23.47
CA ARG A 199 -8.82 1.11 24.50
C ARG A 199 -8.84 -0.42 24.50
N ARG A 200 -8.26 -0.98 25.56
CA ARG A 200 -8.42 -2.37 25.96
C ARG A 200 -9.91 -2.71 26.17
#